data_562a6fcbab819d0e396b77f06610b75f
#
_entry.id   562a6fcbab819d0e396b77f06610b75f
#
_cell.length_a   1.000
_cell.length_b   1.000
_cell.length_c   1.000
_cell.angle_alpha   90.00
_cell.angle_beta   90.00
_cell.angle_gamma   90.00
#
_symmetry.space_group_name_H-M   'P 1'
#
loop_
_entity.id
_entity.type
_entity.pdbx_description
1 polymer ?
#
loop_
_entity_poly.entity_id
_entity_poly.type
_entity_poly.pdbx_seq_one_letter_code
_entity_poly.pdbx_strand_id
1 'polypeptide(L)'
;MAEKTVAAITITYNRLDLTKITVKSFYEKTSVDYHLFIDNGSTDGTKEWLSDKYDHILLGKNYGITRAFVSAFEAIEKRYDFILKLDNDIETVTPDIINRMIDFYSKAGINYVASPVDLLLDPNFAPRVLKKLNIGGYNVSLTSHTGGAFQMIPYDICKALCDDYRHFAKGDYMIGNFYQKRGYSPCYLLDLEMRHIGLNQSTVGNEYIL
;
A
#
# COMPACT_ATOMS: atom_id res chain seq x y z
N MET A 1 5.39 19.76 17.05
CA MET A 1 4.30 18.80 16.80
C MET A 1 4.85 17.42 17.13
N ALA A 2 4.04 16.52 17.69
CA ALA A 2 4.48 15.14 17.90
C ALA A 2 4.83 14.50 16.52
N GLU A 3 5.87 13.68 16.51
CA GLU A 3 6.29 12.94 15.32
C GLU A 3 5.17 11.98 14.90
N LYS A 4 4.84 11.97 13.63
CA LYS A 4 3.78 11.09 13.07
C LYS A 4 4.33 9.70 12.85
N THR A 5 3.55 8.69 13.21
CA THR A 5 3.93 7.29 13.18
C THR A 5 3.26 6.52 12.05
N VAL A 6 4.01 5.60 11.42
CA VAL A 6 3.57 4.79 10.29
C VAL A 6 3.82 3.31 10.55
N ALA A 7 2.78 2.48 10.39
CA ALA A 7 2.94 1.04 10.28
C ALA A 7 2.78 0.60 8.82
N ALA A 8 3.74 -0.14 8.30
CA ALA A 8 3.65 -0.77 6.99
C ALA A 8 3.10 -2.19 7.08
N ILE A 9 2.32 -2.58 6.08
CA ILE A 9 1.84 -3.94 5.86
C ILE A 9 2.26 -4.36 4.46
N THR A 10 3.04 -5.44 4.37
CA THR A 10 3.39 -6.08 3.09
C THR A 10 2.82 -7.48 3.04
N ILE A 11 1.97 -7.73 2.03
CA ILE A 11 1.41 -9.06 1.76
C ILE A 11 2.31 -9.77 0.77
N THR A 12 2.74 -10.98 1.11
CA THR A 12 3.55 -11.82 0.23
C THR A 12 2.79 -13.06 -0.21
N TYR A 13 2.95 -13.43 -1.45
CA TYR A 13 2.53 -14.72 -2.00
C TYR A 13 3.48 -15.12 -3.10
N ASN A 14 4.46 -15.97 -2.78
CA ASN A 14 5.58 -16.28 -3.66
C ASN A 14 6.36 -15.01 -4.08
N ARG A 15 7.13 -15.07 -5.16
CA ARG A 15 7.92 -13.96 -5.70
C ARG A 15 9.00 -13.46 -4.72
N LEU A 16 9.70 -14.39 -4.06
CA LEU A 16 10.75 -14.08 -3.08
C LEU A 16 11.77 -13.06 -3.60
N ASP A 17 12.19 -13.18 -4.86
CA ASP A 17 13.19 -12.27 -5.43
C ASP A 17 12.67 -10.84 -5.58
N LEU A 18 11.40 -10.67 -6.00
CA LEU A 18 10.75 -9.35 -6.04
C LEU A 18 10.56 -8.79 -4.63
N THR A 19 10.14 -9.63 -3.69
CA THR A 19 10.00 -9.25 -2.27
C THR A 19 11.31 -8.70 -1.72
N LYS A 20 12.44 -9.35 -2.01
CA LYS A 20 13.78 -8.87 -1.61
C LYS A 20 14.13 -7.52 -2.23
N ILE A 21 13.80 -7.30 -3.51
CA ILE A 21 14.03 -6.02 -4.19
C ILE A 21 13.18 -4.93 -3.54
N THR A 22 11.89 -5.21 -3.28
CA THR A 22 10.98 -4.28 -2.61
C THR A 22 11.53 -3.86 -1.26
N VAL A 23 11.84 -4.83 -0.41
CA VAL A 23 12.33 -4.57 0.95
C VAL A 23 13.66 -3.81 0.94
N LYS A 24 14.57 -4.20 0.07
CA LYS A 24 15.87 -3.52 -0.08
C LYS A 24 15.68 -2.07 -0.52
N SER A 25 14.96 -1.83 -1.63
CA SER A 25 14.76 -0.48 -2.16
C SER A 25 14.00 0.42 -1.16
N PHE A 26 13.05 -0.14 -0.41
CA PHE A 26 12.29 0.57 0.61
C PHE A 26 13.20 1.06 1.73
N TYR A 27 13.95 0.16 2.37
CA TYR A 27 14.81 0.53 3.50
C TYR A 27 16.08 1.29 3.12
N GLU A 28 16.53 1.23 1.87
CA GLU A 28 17.59 2.11 1.36
C GLU A 28 17.11 3.56 1.16
N LYS A 29 15.82 3.79 1.00
CA LYS A 29 15.24 5.10 0.68
C LYS A 29 14.50 5.74 1.84
N THR A 30 13.93 4.95 2.75
CA THR A 30 13.05 5.43 3.81
C THR A 30 12.95 4.44 4.97
N SER A 31 12.15 4.77 5.98
CA SER A 31 11.85 3.89 7.11
C SER A 31 10.42 4.09 7.59
N VAL A 32 9.94 3.17 8.40
CA VAL A 32 8.66 3.21 9.12
C VAL A 32 8.88 2.79 10.56
N ASP A 33 7.93 3.12 11.45
CA ASP A 33 8.02 2.78 12.88
C ASP A 33 7.76 1.28 13.13
N TYR A 34 6.97 0.65 12.26
CA TYR A 34 6.67 -0.78 12.32
C TYR A 34 6.42 -1.34 10.92
N HIS A 35 6.87 -2.57 10.65
CA HIS A 35 6.60 -3.24 9.39
C HIS A 35 6.19 -4.69 9.65
N LEU A 36 4.95 -5.01 9.35
CA LEU A 36 4.39 -6.35 9.45
C LEU A 36 4.29 -6.99 8.07
N PHE A 37 4.91 -8.16 7.92
CA PHE A 37 4.74 -9.00 6.74
C PHE A 37 3.66 -10.04 6.99
N ILE A 38 2.85 -10.32 5.97
CA ILE A 38 1.90 -11.42 6.03
C ILE A 38 2.11 -12.34 4.84
N ASP A 39 2.53 -13.57 5.13
CA ASP A 39 2.70 -14.58 4.09
C ASP A 39 1.38 -15.30 3.82
N ASN A 40 0.91 -15.16 2.60
CA ASN A 40 -0.37 -15.69 2.14
C ASN A 40 -0.23 -17.12 1.57
N GLY A 41 0.66 -17.93 2.16
CA GLY A 41 0.86 -19.33 1.81
C GLY A 41 1.91 -19.57 0.73
N SER A 42 3.04 -18.87 0.78
CA SER A 42 4.16 -19.05 -0.17
C SER A 42 4.83 -20.42 -0.05
N THR A 43 5.38 -20.89 -1.18
CA THR A 43 6.10 -22.17 -1.32
C THR A 43 7.48 -22.05 -1.92
N ASP A 44 7.96 -20.82 -2.14
CA ASP A 44 9.21 -20.49 -2.84
C ASP A 44 10.36 -20.07 -1.90
N GLY A 45 10.22 -20.31 -0.59
CA GLY A 45 11.19 -19.89 0.43
C GLY A 45 10.90 -18.52 1.05
N THR A 46 9.82 -17.82 0.65
CA THR A 46 9.45 -16.51 1.19
C THR A 46 9.18 -16.59 2.69
N LYS A 47 8.44 -17.58 3.16
CA LYS A 47 8.10 -17.73 4.59
C LYS A 47 9.34 -17.95 5.46
N GLU A 48 10.29 -18.77 5.00
CA GLU A 48 11.54 -19.04 5.70
C GLU A 48 12.37 -17.76 5.78
N TRP A 49 12.48 -17.02 4.68
CA TRP A 49 13.20 -15.75 4.64
C TRP A 49 12.59 -14.67 5.53
N LEU A 50 11.25 -14.60 5.64
CA LEU A 50 10.56 -13.68 6.54
C LEU A 50 10.81 -14.06 8.00
N SER A 51 10.71 -15.34 8.34
CA SER A 51 10.82 -15.84 9.71
C SER A 51 12.18 -15.54 10.37
N ASP A 52 13.23 -15.42 9.54
CA ASP A 52 14.57 -15.12 10.03
C ASP A 52 14.81 -13.64 10.34
N LYS A 53 13.95 -12.72 9.82
CA LYS A 53 14.34 -11.30 9.72
C LYS A 53 13.28 -10.28 10.10
N TYR A 54 12.00 -10.63 10.01
CA TYR A 54 10.91 -9.65 10.07
C TYR A 54 9.77 -10.11 10.97
N ASP A 55 9.06 -9.16 11.54
CA ASP A 55 7.76 -9.42 12.15
C ASP A 55 6.78 -9.90 11.07
N HIS A 56 6.18 -11.08 11.28
CA HIS A 56 5.40 -11.73 10.24
C HIS A 56 4.26 -12.59 10.76
N ILE A 57 3.27 -12.83 9.90
CA ILE A 57 2.18 -13.77 10.09
C ILE A 57 2.19 -14.76 8.93
N LEU A 58 2.10 -16.04 9.22
CA LEU A 58 1.99 -17.10 8.21
C LEU A 58 0.55 -17.60 8.14
N LEU A 59 -0.15 -17.37 7.05
CA LEU A 59 -1.54 -17.83 6.86
C LEU A 59 -1.64 -19.30 6.41
N GLY A 60 -0.55 -19.87 5.91
CA GLY A 60 -0.47 -21.27 5.49
C GLY A 60 -1.11 -21.60 4.15
N LYS A 61 -2.03 -20.78 3.64
CA LYS A 61 -2.62 -20.87 2.29
C LYS A 61 -3.05 -19.50 1.79
N ASN A 62 -3.29 -19.38 0.48
CA ASN A 62 -3.75 -18.14 -0.14
C ASN A 62 -5.24 -17.88 0.17
N TYR A 63 -5.51 -16.87 0.98
CA TYR A 63 -6.86 -16.38 1.29
C TYR A 63 -7.25 -15.13 0.47
N GLY A 64 -6.41 -14.72 -0.48
CA GLY A 64 -6.58 -13.48 -1.22
C GLY A 64 -6.07 -12.25 -0.45
N ILE A 65 -5.82 -11.17 -1.21
CA ILE A 65 -5.20 -9.95 -0.70
C ILE A 65 -6.02 -9.28 0.40
N THR A 66 -7.34 -9.27 0.24
CA THR A 66 -8.28 -8.64 1.18
C THR A 66 -8.18 -9.23 2.58
N ARG A 67 -8.33 -10.56 2.69
CA ARG A 67 -8.31 -11.22 3.98
C ARG A 67 -6.93 -11.12 4.63
N ALA A 68 -5.87 -11.26 3.83
CA ALA A 68 -4.51 -11.08 4.32
C ALA A 68 -4.30 -9.67 4.88
N PHE A 69 -4.72 -8.62 4.16
CA PHE A 69 -4.58 -7.24 4.63
C PHE A 69 -5.37 -6.97 5.92
N VAL A 70 -6.63 -7.41 5.98
CA VAL A 70 -7.46 -7.25 7.19
C VAL A 70 -6.84 -7.99 8.36
N SER A 71 -6.40 -9.25 8.17
CA SER A 71 -5.73 -10.03 9.23
C SER A 71 -4.46 -9.35 9.74
N ALA A 72 -3.66 -8.75 8.84
CA ALA A 72 -2.48 -8.00 9.24
C ALA A 72 -2.84 -6.73 9.99
N PHE A 73 -3.83 -5.97 9.53
CA PHE A 73 -4.28 -4.75 10.20
C PHE A 73 -4.81 -5.04 11.62
N GLU A 74 -5.61 -6.09 11.78
CA GLU A 74 -6.16 -6.52 13.08
C GLU A 74 -5.09 -7.01 14.06
N ALA A 75 -3.97 -7.53 13.56
CA ALA A 75 -2.85 -7.98 14.37
C ALA A 75 -1.94 -6.83 14.85
N ILE A 76 -2.09 -5.62 14.31
CA ILE A 76 -1.34 -4.45 14.76
C ILE A 76 -1.99 -3.91 16.03
N GLU A 77 -1.45 -4.27 17.19
CA GLU A 77 -2.02 -3.92 18.49
C GLU A 77 -1.94 -2.43 18.81
N LYS A 78 -0.86 -1.76 18.36
CA LYS A 78 -0.63 -0.34 18.61
C LYS A 78 -1.30 0.50 17.53
N ARG A 79 -1.94 1.62 17.93
CA ARG A 79 -2.42 2.62 17.00
C ARG A 79 -1.26 3.44 16.43
N TYR A 80 -1.21 3.56 15.12
CA TYR A 80 -0.33 4.47 14.36
C TYR A 80 -1.15 5.62 13.77
N ASP A 81 -0.49 6.68 13.27
CA ASP A 81 -1.20 7.75 12.57
C ASP A 81 -1.61 7.30 11.16
N PHE A 82 -0.74 6.50 10.52
CA PHE A 82 -0.95 6.01 9.16
C PHE A 82 -0.67 4.53 9.04
N ILE A 83 -1.37 3.88 8.11
CA ILE A 83 -1.08 2.55 7.61
C ILE A 83 -0.57 2.67 6.18
N LEU A 84 0.59 2.12 5.90
CA LEU A 84 1.15 1.96 4.58
C LEU A 84 0.86 0.56 4.06
N LYS A 85 0.04 0.43 3.02
CA LYS A 85 -0.02 -0.79 2.23
C LYS A 85 1.10 -0.75 1.20
N LEU A 86 1.99 -1.72 1.24
CA LEU A 86 3.12 -1.88 0.32
C LEU A 86 3.08 -3.27 -0.27
N ASP A 87 2.88 -3.40 -1.59
CA ASP A 87 2.92 -4.68 -2.26
C ASP A 87 4.37 -5.20 -2.38
N ASN A 88 4.53 -6.50 -2.50
CA ASN A 88 5.83 -7.17 -2.47
C ASN A 88 6.61 -7.14 -3.80
N ASP A 89 6.17 -6.34 -4.75
CA ASP A 89 6.76 -6.16 -6.08
C ASP A 89 6.90 -4.67 -6.47
N ILE A 90 7.19 -3.82 -5.47
CA ILE A 90 7.39 -2.39 -5.63
C ILE A 90 8.85 -2.02 -5.42
N GLU A 91 9.44 -1.32 -6.37
CA GLU A 91 10.71 -0.61 -6.19
C GLU A 91 10.44 0.83 -5.76
N THR A 92 10.90 1.21 -4.57
CA THR A 92 10.83 2.59 -4.09
C THR A 92 11.87 3.44 -4.80
N VAL A 93 11.46 4.51 -5.48
CA VAL A 93 12.34 5.39 -6.27
C VAL A 93 12.69 6.66 -5.50
N THR A 94 11.68 7.38 -5.03
CA THR A 94 11.87 8.65 -4.33
C THR A 94 12.49 8.44 -2.96
N PRO A 95 13.63 9.12 -2.65
CA PRO A 95 14.19 9.10 -1.30
C PRO A 95 13.26 9.78 -0.28
N ASP A 96 13.34 9.30 0.96
CA ASP A 96 12.58 9.86 2.10
C ASP A 96 11.06 9.95 1.87
N ILE A 97 10.55 9.01 1.06
CA ILE A 97 9.17 9.04 0.56
C ILE A 97 8.14 9.08 1.69
N ILE A 98 8.37 8.36 2.79
CA ILE A 98 7.44 8.30 3.94
C ILE A 98 7.33 9.67 4.62
N ASN A 99 8.44 10.32 4.95
CA ASN A 99 8.42 11.65 5.57
C ASN A 99 7.83 12.70 4.62
N ARG A 100 8.07 12.60 3.33
CA ARG A 100 7.44 13.47 2.33
C ARG A 100 5.92 13.27 2.26
N MET A 101 5.43 12.05 2.38
CA MET A 101 3.99 11.78 2.46
C MET A 101 3.39 12.29 3.78
N ILE A 102 4.08 12.15 4.91
CA ILE A 102 3.67 12.73 6.18
C ILE A 102 3.60 14.26 6.07
N ASP A 103 4.61 14.91 5.47
CA ASP A 103 4.62 16.35 5.24
C ASP A 103 3.43 16.79 4.36
N PHE A 104 3.11 16.04 3.31
CA PHE A 104 1.89 16.26 2.52
C PHE A 104 0.65 16.26 3.42
N TYR A 105 0.44 15.23 4.25
CA TYR A 105 -0.71 15.15 5.15
C TYR A 105 -0.75 16.27 6.18
N SER A 106 0.39 16.77 6.63
CA SER A 106 0.46 17.91 7.55
C SER A 106 -0.09 19.19 6.93
N LYS A 107 0.02 19.35 5.62
CA LYS A 107 -0.41 20.52 4.83
C LYS A 107 -1.81 20.36 4.24
N ALA A 108 -2.15 19.14 3.81
CA ALA A 108 -3.40 18.83 3.13
C ALA A 108 -4.52 18.40 4.08
N GLY A 109 -4.18 17.89 5.27
CA GLY A 109 -5.10 17.22 6.17
C GLY A 109 -5.30 15.73 5.85
N ILE A 110 -6.06 15.05 6.71
CA ILE A 110 -6.19 13.57 6.69
C ILE A 110 -7.33 13.06 5.80
N ASN A 111 -7.95 13.90 4.98
CA ASN A 111 -9.06 13.49 4.10
C ASN A 111 -8.59 12.88 2.77
N TYR A 112 -7.31 12.63 2.63
CA TYR A 112 -6.70 12.05 1.43
C TYR A 112 -6.30 10.59 1.67
N VAL A 113 -6.24 9.83 0.57
CA VAL A 113 -5.59 8.52 0.51
C VAL A 113 -4.55 8.63 -0.59
N ALA A 114 -3.30 8.74 -0.20
CA ALA A 114 -2.22 9.14 -1.10
C ALA A 114 -1.37 7.96 -1.56
N SER A 115 -0.98 8.02 -2.84
CA SER A 115 -0.03 7.08 -3.45
C SER A 115 1.03 7.87 -4.24
N PRO A 116 2.27 7.38 -4.35
CA PRO A 116 3.22 7.88 -5.34
C PRO A 116 2.79 7.48 -6.76
N VAL A 117 3.37 8.12 -7.77
CA VAL A 117 3.18 7.74 -9.17
C VAL A 117 3.95 6.46 -9.47
N ASP A 118 3.31 5.53 -10.16
CA ASP A 118 3.97 4.35 -10.71
C ASP A 118 4.54 4.66 -12.09
N LEU A 119 5.86 4.62 -12.21
CA LEU A 119 6.58 4.91 -13.46
C LEU A 119 6.39 3.84 -14.55
N LEU A 120 5.90 2.64 -14.18
CA LEU A 120 5.67 1.53 -15.10
C LEU A 120 4.18 1.29 -15.37
N LEU A 121 3.30 2.11 -14.80
CA LEU A 121 1.86 1.96 -15.03
C LEU A 121 1.52 2.24 -16.50
N ASP A 122 0.91 1.25 -17.16
CA ASP A 122 0.34 1.45 -18.48
C ASP A 122 -0.75 2.54 -18.44
N PRO A 123 -0.66 3.59 -19.26
CA PRO A 123 -1.65 4.67 -19.30
C PRO A 123 -3.10 4.18 -19.53
N ASN A 124 -3.28 3.03 -20.17
CA ASN A 124 -4.61 2.44 -20.39
C ASN A 124 -5.27 1.93 -19.10
N PHE A 125 -4.47 1.64 -18.07
CA PHE A 125 -4.94 1.23 -16.74
C PHE A 125 -4.92 2.36 -15.72
N ALA A 126 -4.47 3.55 -16.12
CA ALA A 126 -4.39 4.69 -15.22
C ALA A 126 -5.80 5.10 -14.73
N PRO A 127 -5.97 5.38 -13.43
CA PRO A 127 -7.24 5.85 -12.90
C PRO A 127 -7.67 7.17 -13.54
N ARG A 128 -8.98 7.36 -13.68
CA ARG A 128 -9.53 8.61 -14.20
C ARG A 128 -9.12 9.78 -13.31
N VAL A 129 -8.44 10.75 -13.90
CA VAL A 129 -8.11 12.03 -13.25
C VAL A 129 -9.38 12.86 -13.11
N LEU A 130 -9.69 13.27 -11.88
CA LEU A 130 -10.84 14.14 -11.57
C LEU A 130 -10.41 15.61 -11.52
N LYS A 131 -9.25 15.90 -10.91
CA LYS A 131 -8.73 17.24 -10.75
C LYS A 131 -7.23 17.22 -10.50
N LYS A 132 -6.50 18.22 -11.00
CA LYS A 132 -5.10 18.50 -10.64
C LYS A 132 -5.05 19.74 -9.75
N LEU A 133 -4.25 19.70 -8.69
CA LEU A 133 -4.13 20.72 -7.65
C LEU A 133 -2.67 20.88 -7.26
N ASN A 134 -2.36 22.02 -6.63
CA ASN A 134 -1.16 22.16 -5.81
C ASN A 134 -1.61 22.33 -4.37
N ILE A 135 -1.13 21.48 -3.48
CA ILE A 135 -1.47 21.50 -2.05
C ILE A 135 -0.19 21.53 -1.23
N GLY A 136 0.06 22.63 -0.56
CA GLY A 136 1.24 22.79 0.29
C GLY A 136 2.58 22.59 -0.45
N GLY A 137 2.64 22.86 -1.75
CA GLY A 137 3.82 22.67 -2.60
C GLY A 137 3.87 21.33 -3.33
N TYR A 138 2.94 20.41 -3.07
CA TYR A 138 2.83 19.13 -3.78
C TYR A 138 1.93 19.23 -5.00
N ASN A 139 2.35 18.67 -6.12
CA ASN A 139 1.52 18.49 -7.31
C ASN A 139 0.66 17.23 -7.12
N VAL A 140 -0.65 17.43 -7.01
CA VAL A 140 -1.61 16.39 -6.63
C VAL A 140 -2.56 16.12 -7.79
N SER A 141 -2.74 14.86 -8.15
CA SER A 141 -3.78 14.40 -9.05
C SER A 141 -4.87 13.67 -8.25
N LEU A 142 -6.02 14.31 -8.06
CA LEU A 142 -7.20 13.63 -7.53
C LEU A 142 -7.74 12.66 -8.59
N THR A 143 -8.03 11.44 -8.16
CA THR A 143 -8.43 10.38 -9.07
C THR A 143 -9.66 9.63 -8.56
N SER A 144 -10.27 8.82 -9.42
CA SER A 144 -11.40 7.98 -9.01
C SER A 144 -11.00 6.92 -7.97
N HIS A 145 -9.77 6.47 -8.04
CA HIS A 145 -9.13 5.54 -7.09
C HIS A 145 -7.62 5.67 -7.25
N THR A 146 -6.84 5.08 -6.33
CA THR A 146 -5.41 4.86 -6.50
C THR A 146 -5.14 3.38 -6.58
N GLY A 147 -4.09 2.97 -7.29
CA GLY A 147 -3.60 1.60 -7.23
C GLY A 147 -3.20 1.25 -5.79
N GLY A 148 -3.53 0.04 -5.36
CA GLY A 148 -3.26 -0.42 -3.99
C GLY A 148 -1.81 -0.79 -3.70
N ALA A 149 -0.90 -0.65 -4.66
CA ALA A 149 0.46 -1.19 -4.56
C ALA A 149 1.36 -0.45 -3.56
N PHE A 150 1.22 0.88 -3.45
CA PHE A 150 1.88 1.71 -2.44
C PHE A 150 0.88 2.79 -2.00
N GLN A 151 0.21 2.58 -0.89
CA GLN A 151 -0.86 3.47 -0.46
C GLN A 151 -0.72 3.82 1.01
N MET A 152 -0.54 5.11 1.32
CA MET A 152 -0.58 5.61 2.69
C MET A 152 -1.99 6.05 3.04
N ILE A 153 -2.54 5.44 4.09
CA ILE A 153 -3.93 5.57 4.51
C ILE A 153 -3.94 6.07 5.96
N PRO A 154 -4.60 7.19 6.29
CA PRO A 154 -4.83 7.56 7.67
C PRO A 154 -5.51 6.42 8.45
N TYR A 155 -5.07 6.19 9.70
CA TYR A 155 -5.48 5.01 10.47
C TYR A 155 -7.01 4.82 10.55
N ASP A 156 -7.75 5.88 10.83
CA ASP A 156 -9.22 5.78 10.97
C ASP A 156 -9.92 5.46 9.65
N ILE A 157 -9.36 5.91 8.52
CA ILE A 157 -9.85 5.54 7.18
C ILE A 157 -9.54 4.06 6.91
N CYS A 158 -8.34 3.61 7.24
CA CYS A 158 -7.94 2.21 7.09
C CYS A 158 -8.82 1.30 7.95
N LYS A 159 -9.06 1.69 9.21
CA LYS A 159 -9.97 0.97 10.12
C LYS A 159 -11.37 0.84 9.54
N ALA A 160 -11.96 1.94 9.09
CA ALA A 160 -13.29 1.93 8.49
C ALA A 160 -13.37 1.07 7.21
N LEU A 161 -12.27 1.01 6.44
CA LEU A 161 -12.18 0.15 5.25
C LEU A 161 -12.07 -1.33 5.64
N CYS A 162 -11.30 -1.66 6.69
CA CYS A 162 -11.18 -3.04 7.19
C CYS A 162 -12.47 -3.52 7.86
N ASP A 163 -13.18 -2.66 8.59
CA ASP A 163 -14.50 -2.98 9.17
C ASP A 163 -15.52 -3.34 8.07
N ASP A 164 -15.34 -2.81 6.85
CA ASP A 164 -16.14 -3.15 5.66
C ASP A 164 -15.27 -3.75 4.53
N TYR A 165 -14.60 -4.85 4.83
CA TYR A 165 -13.64 -5.52 3.93
C TYR A 165 -14.21 -5.93 2.56
N ARG A 166 -15.55 -5.92 2.36
CA ARG A 166 -16.19 -6.20 1.07
C ARG A 166 -15.71 -5.27 -0.05
N HIS A 167 -15.24 -4.07 0.30
CA HIS A 167 -14.70 -3.13 -0.68
C HIS A 167 -13.33 -3.57 -1.20
N PHE A 168 -12.48 -4.17 -0.37
CA PHE A 168 -11.20 -4.74 -0.81
C PHE A 168 -11.40 -5.89 -1.80
N ALA A 169 -12.37 -6.78 -1.52
CA ALA A 169 -12.66 -7.94 -2.37
C ALA A 169 -13.11 -7.59 -3.79
N LYS A 170 -13.47 -6.33 -4.03
CA LYS A 170 -13.99 -5.84 -5.32
C LYS A 170 -12.97 -5.01 -6.13
N GLY A 171 -11.73 -4.92 -5.66
CA GLY A 171 -10.64 -4.22 -6.34
C GLY A 171 -10.64 -2.70 -6.15
N ASP A 172 -9.59 -2.06 -6.67
CA ASP A 172 -9.25 -0.66 -6.42
C ASP A 172 -10.37 0.35 -6.76
N TYR A 173 -11.11 0.10 -7.83
CA TYR A 173 -12.25 0.95 -8.20
C TYR A 173 -13.33 1.01 -7.10
N MET A 174 -13.67 -0.12 -6.51
CA MET A 174 -14.69 -0.17 -5.44
C MET A 174 -14.16 0.43 -4.14
N ILE A 175 -12.88 0.27 -3.86
CA ILE A 175 -12.20 0.95 -2.75
C ILE A 175 -12.23 2.45 -2.96
N GLY A 176 -11.94 2.94 -4.18
CA GLY A 176 -12.04 4.34 -4.54
C GLY A 176 -13.45 4.91 -4.31
N ASN A 177 -14.49 4.17 -4.72
CA ASN A 177 -15.88 4.56 -4.46
C ASN A 177 -16.21 4.61 -2.96
N PHE A 178 -15.68 3.68 -2.16
CA PHE A 178 -15.83 3.71 -0.70
C PHE A 178 -15.23 4.99 -0.12
N TYR A 179 -14.02 5.36 -0.52
CA TYR A 179 -13.38 6.58 -0.08
C TYR A 179 -14.20 7.83 -0.45
N GLN A 180 -14.59 7.95 -1.72
CA GLN A 180 -15.33 9.12 -2.21
C GLN A 180 -16.70 9.28 -1.52
N LYS A 181 -17.45 8.20 -1.32
CA LYS A 181 -18.74 8.24 -0.62
C LYS A 181 -18.64 8.71 0.83
N ARG A 182 -17.47 8.56 1.45
CA ARG A 182 -17.17 9.03 2.82
C ARG A 182 -16.46 10.39 2.85
N GLY A 183 -16.33 11.06 1.70
CA GLY A 183 -15.69 12.38 1.60
C GLY A 183 -14.16 12.33 1.58
N TYR A 184 -13.56 11.14 1.42
CA TYR A 184 -12.11 10.99 1.24
C TYR A 184 -11.72 11.08 -0.22
N SER A 185 -10.53 11.58 -0.50
CA SER A 185 -10.03 11.83 -1.85
C SER A 185 -8.82 10.97 -2.17
N PRO A 186 -8.99 9.88 -2.96
CA PRO A 186 -7.83 9.17 -3.51
C PRO A 186 -7.00 10.10 -4.39
N CYS A 187 -5.68 10.09 -4.22
CA CYS A 187 -4.81 10.97 -4.98
C CYS A 187 -3.42 10.36 -5.25
N TYR A 188 -2.83 10.79 -6.36
CA TYR A 188 -1.41 10.60 -6.61
C TYR A 188 -0.63 11.87 -6.30
N LEU A 189 0.49 11.72 -5.59
CA LEU A 189 1.49 12.76 -5.36
C LEU A 189 2.48 12.69 -6.53
N LEU A 190 2.36 13.62 -7.49
CA LEU A 190 3.08 13.57 -8.75
C LEU A 190 4.60 13.82 -8.60
N ASP A 191 5.02 14.30 -7.44
CA ASP A 191 6.41 14.55 -7.08
C ASP A 191 7.07 13.35 -6.36
N LEU A 192 6.34 12.24 -6.18
CA LEU A 192 6.80 11.00 -5.54
C LEU A 192 6.64 9.83 -6.50
N GLU A 193 7.66 9.01 -6.61
CA GLU A 193 7.76 7.96 -7.64
C GLU A 193 8.04 6.59 -7.06
N MET A 194 7.44 5.56 -7.65
CA MET A 194 7.73 4.14 -7.45
C MET A 194 7.74 3.42 -8.80
N ARG A 195 8.14 2.14 -8.82
CA ARG A 195 7.98 1.24 -9.96
C ARG A 195 7.33 -0.07 -9.52
N HIS A 196 6.28 -0.47 -10.20
CA HIS A 196 5.62 -1.76 -10.00
C HIS A 196 6.33 -2.82 -10.86
N ILE A 197 7.36 -3.45 -10.31
CA ILE A 197 8.26 -4.35 -11.04
C ILE A 197 7.67 -5.72 -11.34
N GLY A 198 6.54 -6.06 -10.73
CA GLY A 198 5.83 -7.33 -10.91
C GLY A 198 4.74 -7.35 -11.99
N LEU A 199 4.46 -6.23 -12.67
CA LEU A 199 3.33 -6.11 -13.63
C LEU A 199 3.34 -7.16 -14.73
N ASN A 200 4.51 -7.54 -15.25
CA ASN A 200 4.64 -8.54 -16.31
C ASN A 200 4.53 -10.00 -15.81
N GLN A 201 4.42 -10.22 -14.51
CA GLN A 201 4.32 -11.53 -13.88
C GLN A 201 2.93 -11.82 -13.28
N SER A 202 1.99 -10.88 -13.38
CA SER A 202 0.65 -10.97 -12.79
C SER A 202 -0.28 -12.02 -13.44
N THR A 203 0.16 -12.68 -14.52
CA THR A 203 -0.62 -13.70 -15.22
C THR A 203 -0.42 -15.12 -14.69
N VAL A 204 0.43 -15.33 -13.70
CA VAL A 204 0.69 -16.66 -13.14
C VAL A 204 -0.17 -16.87 -11.90
N GLY A 205 -1.31 -17.51 -12.09
CA GLY A 205 -2.06 -18.20 -11.04
C GLY A 205 -3.05 -17.36 -10.24
N ASN A 206 -4.14 -16.91 -10.88
CA ASN A 206 -5.38 -16.58 -10.18
C ASN A 206 -6.12 -17.86 -9.73
N GLU A 207 -5.51 -18.69 -8.92
CA GLU A 207 -6.24 -19.71 -8.16
C GLU A 207 -6.64 -19.13 -6.81
N TYR A 208 -7.72 -18.34 -6.81
CA TYR A 208 -8.45 -18.03 -5.59
C TYR A 208 -9.21 -19.29 -5.19
N ILE A 209 -8.81 -19.92 -4.10
CA ILE A 209 -9.64 -20.94 -3.44
C ILE A 209 -10.74 -20.19 -2.70
N LEU A 210 -11.96 -20.25 -3.25
CA LEU A 210 -13.19 -19.77 -2.62
C LEU A 210 -13.51 -20.55 -1.33
#